data_df3c11f46179fb94b1fcf21f04a2d06e
#
_entry.id   df3c11f46179fb94b1fcf21f04a2d06e
#
_cell.length_a   1.000
_cell.length_b   1.000
_cell.length_c   1.000
_cell.angle_alpha   90.00
_cell.angle_beta   90.00
_cell.angle_gamma   90.00
#
_symmetry.space_group_name_H-M   'P 1'
#
loop_
_entity.id
_entity.type
_entity.pdbx_description
1 polymer ?
#
loop_
_entity_poly.entity_id
_entity_poly.type
_entity_poly.pdbx_seq_one_letter_code
_entity_poly.pdbx_strand_id
1 'polypeptide(L)'
;MTPGKANQSRDALQAENRLLKKFLLGNGATTVVLAFTCAWLVVTQRVVIMPPAVRGTYVIGARYANEQYLADQATYVLSLAKSVTPSTVDNNVRILLSMVDDDRRAALKTEWDADALQIKHDGITNVYEPIGVGEVDFRNKAVKVTGTFTTYISGKRTSSEQKTFEVYFGITLFGRLVLLDIREATRGKQGVEPLVPTETPAS
;
A
#
# COMPACT_ATOMS: atom_id res chain seq x y z
N MET A 1 4.02 -72.06 -37.66
CA MET A 1 3.64 -70.72 -37.21
C MET A 1 3.18 -69.92 -38.42
N THR A 2 1.91 -69.62 -38.50
CA THR A 2 1.28 -68.99 -39.67
C THR A 2 1.61 -67.49 -39.70
N PRO A 3 2.18 -66.94 -40.79
CA PRO A 3 2.61 -65.55 -40.91
C PRO A 3 1.49 -64.52 -40.68
N GLY A 4 0.23 -64.91 -40.82
CA GLY A 4 -0.92 -64.01 -40.59
C GLY A 4 -1.15 -63.57 -39.14
N LYS A 5 -0.82 -64.40 -38.14
CA LYS A 5 -1.02 -64.05 -36.73
C LYS A 5 0.04 -63.04 -36.21
N ALA A 6 1.24 -63.06 -36.74
CA ALA A 6 2.31 -62.15 -36.38
C ALA A 6 2.05 -60.73 -36.93
N ASN A 7 1.45 -60.59 -38.09
CA ASN A 7 1.08 -59.29 -38.67
C ASN A 7 -0.12 -58.66 -37.94
N GLN A 8 -1.15 -59.44 -37.56
CA GLN A 8 -2.27 -58.95 -36.78
C GLN A 8 -1.88 -58.42 -35.40
N SER A 9 -0.90 -59.07 -34.74
CA SER A 9 -0.41 -58.58 -33.45
C SER A 9 0.41 -57.27 -33.58
N ARG A 10 1.13 -57.10 -34.69
CA ARG A 10 1.87 -55.85 -34.97
C ARG A 10 0.93 -54.68 -35.27
N ASP A 11 -0.12 -54.93 -36.05
CA ASP A 11 -1.13 -53.92 -36.38
C ASP A 11 -1.92 -53.50 -35.14
N ALA A 12 -2.26 -54.42 -34.24
CA ALA A 12 -2.93 -54.13 -32.97
C ALA A 12 -2.01 -53.30 -32.04
N LEU A 13 -0.71 -53.65 -31.94
CA LEU A 13 0.25 -52.86 -31.15
C LEU A 13 0.51 -51.46 -31.73
N GLN A 14 0.47 -51.30 -33.03
CA GLN A 14 0.60 -50.00 -33.70
C GLN A 14 -0.64 -49.13 -33.49
N ALA A 15 -1.85 -49.72 -33.48
CA ALA A 15 -3.08 -49.02 -33.19
C ALA A 15 -3.13 -48.56 -31.74
N GLU A 16 -2.72 -49.39 -30.79
CA GLU A 16 -2.60 -49.03 -29.35
C GLU A 16 -1.58 -47.88 -29.14
N ASN A 17 -0.42 -47.98 -29.76
CA ASN A 17 0.60 -46.92 -29.71
C ASN A 17 0.11 -45.61 -30.32
N ARG A 18 -0.69 -45.62 -31.35
CA ARG A 18 -1.32 -44.40 -31.90
C ARG A 18 -2.36 -43.81 -30.97
N LEU A 19 -3.15 -44.62 -30.29
CA LEU A 19 -4.11 -44.17 -29.29
C LEU A 19 -3.43 -43.58 -28.06
N LEU A 20 -2.38 -44.26 -27.54
CA LEU A 20 -1.56 -43.77 -26.46
C LEU A 20 -0.89 -42.42 -26.79
N LYS A 21 -0.33 -42.29 -28.00
CA LYS A 21 0.28 -41.01 -28.45
C LYS A 21 -0.75 -39.89 -28.53
N LYS A 22 -1.97 -40.15 -29.03
CA LYS A 22 -3.05 -39.16 -29.08
C LYS A 22 -3.51 -38.77 -27.68
N PHE A 23 -3.62 -39.76 -26.77
CA PHE A 23 -3.99 -39.51 -25.37
C PHE A 23 -2.93 -38.69 -24.62
N LEU A 24 -1.65 -39.01 -24.87
CA LEU A 24 -0.51 -38.26 -24.28
C LEU A 24 -0.44 -36.82 -24.80
N LEU A 25 -0.66 -36.61 -26.10
CA LEU A 25 -0.74 -35.28 -26.70
C LEU A 25 -1.93 -34.48 -26.17
N GLY A 26 -3.11 -35.10 -26.06
CA GLY A 26 -4.30 -34.45 -25.48
C GLY A 26 -4.10 -34.04 -24.04
N ASN A 27 -3.56 -34.94 -23.22
CA ASN A 27 -3.28 -34.65 -21.82
C ASN A 27 -2.20 -33.55 -21.64
N GLY A 28 -1.14 -33.61 -22.45
CA GLY A 28 -0.12 -32.56 -22.47
C GLY A 28 -0.68 -31.17 -22.83
N ALA A 29 -1.53 -31.10 -23.85
CA ALA A 29 -2.17 -29.86 -24.26
C ALA A 29 -3.08 -29.30 -23.14
N THR A 30 -3.85 -30.15 -22.47
CA THR A 30 -4.72 -29.77 -21.35
C THR A 30 -3.89 -29.24 -20.18
N THR A 31 -2.77 -29.87 -19.86
CA THR A 31 -1.87 -29.42 -18.78
C THR A 31 -1.28 -28.03 -19.08
N VAL A 32 -0.87 -27.79 -20.33
CA VAL A 32 -0.36 -26.48 -20.74
C VAL A 32 -1.43 -25.38 -20.63
N VAL A 33 -2.64 -25.66 -21.10
CA VAL A 33 -3.77 -24.71 -20.98
C VAL A 33 -4.09 -24.42 -19.52
N LEU A 34 -4.12 -25.44 -18.67
CA LEU A 34 -4.38 -25.28 -17.24
C LEU A 34 -3.29 -24.46 -16.55
N ALA A 35 -2.02 -24.73 -16.87
CA ALA A 35 -0.89 -23.95 -16.33
C ALA A 35 -0.96 -22.47 -16.75
N PHE A 36 -1.32 -22.22 -18.03
CA PHE A 36 -1.49 -20.85 -18.52
C PHE A 36 -2.66 -20.14 -17.86
N THR A 37 -3.78 -20.85 -17.64
CA THR A 37 -4.94 -20.31 -16.94
C THR A 37 -4.62 -19.99 -15.48
N CYS A 38 -3.91 -20.87 -14.77
CA CYS A 38 -3.45 -20.62 -13.42
C CYS A 38 -2.51 -19.41 -13.33
N ALA A 39 -1.55 -19.32 -14.24
CA ALA A 39 -0.64 -18.18 -14.33
C ALA A 39 -1.41 -16.86 -14.58
N TRP A 40 -2.40 -16.90 -15.48
CA TRP A 40 -3.27 -15.76 -15.75
C TRP A 40 -4.09 -15.35 -14.53
N LEU A 41 -4.67 -16.31 -13.80
CA LEU A 41 -5.42 -16.03 -12.57
C LEU A 41 -4.53 -15.37 -11.51
N VAL A 42 -3.31 -15.86 -11.31
CA VAL A 42 -2.37 -15.28 -10.32
C VAL A 42 -2.04 -13.83 -10.66
N VAL A 43 -1.85 -13.50 -11.94
CA VAL A 43 -1.56 -12.13 -12.39
C VAL A 43 -2.78 -11.20 -12.27
N THR A 44 -4.00 -11.76 -12.37
CA THR A 44 -5.26 -10.99 -12.31
C THR A 44 -5.91 -10.99 -10.94
N GLN A 45 -5.37 -11.68 -9.94
CA GLN A 45 -5.90 -11.67 -8.58
C GLN A 45 -5.84 -10.25 -7.99
N ARG A 46 -7.00 -9.74 -7.62
CA ARG A 46 -7.15 -8.49 -6.87
C ARG A 46 -7.16 -8.82 -5.38
N VAL A 47 -6.12 -8.42 -4.69
CA VAL A 47 -6.07 -8.56 -3.23
C VAL A 47 -6.87 -7.41 -2.63
N VAL A 48 -7.99 -7.74 -2.00
CA VAL A 48 -8.76 -6.78 -1.20
C VAL A 48 -8.20 -6.82 0.22
N ILE A 49 -7.43 -5.81 0.59
CA ILE A 49 -6.96 -5.63 1.97
C ILE A 49 -7.98 -4.72 2.65
N MET A 50 -8.64 -5.22 3.69
CA MET A 50 -9.54 -4.42 4.53
C MET A 50 -8.74 -3.82 5.70
N PRO A 51 -8.51 -2.51 5.76
CA PRO A 51 -8.03 -1.86 6.97
C PRO A 51 -9.14 -1.87 8.05
N PRO A 52 -8.79 -1.74 9.34
CA PRO A 52 -9.74 -1.87 10.46
C PRO A 52 -10.90 -0.85 10.50
N ALA A 53 -10.88 0.16 9.64
CA ALA A 53 -11.96 1.13 9.48
C ALA A 53 -12.42 1.20 8.02
N VAL A 54 -13.20 0.21 7.58
CA VAL A 54 -13.73 0.15 6.20
C VAL A 54 -14.85 1.18 6.06
N ARG A 55 -14.60 2.25 5.30
CA ARG A 55 -15.62 3.25 4.92
C ARG A 55 -16.14 3.07 3.49
N GLY A 56 -15.61 2.08 2.74
CA GLY A 56 -16.00 1.84 1.35
C GLY A 56 -15.37 0.61 0.72
N THR A 57 -15.70 0.34 -0.53
CA THR A 57 -15.11 -0.76 -1.31
C THR A 57 -13.76 -0.35 -1.86
N TYR A 58 -12.70 -1.01 -1.41
CA TYR A 58 -11.34 -0.76 -1.90
C TYR A 58 -11.02 -1.67 -3.09
N VAL A 59 -10.51 -1.08 -4.16
CA VAL A 59 -10.04 -1.80 -5.34
C VAL A 59 -8.54 -1.56 -5.50
N ILE A 60 -7.76 -2.61 -5.31
CA ILE A 60 -6.31 -2.58 -5.50
C ILE A 60 -5.98 -3.53 -6.66
N GLY A 61 -5.31 -3.01 -7.68
CA GLY A 61 -4.75 -3.81 -8.78
C GLY A 61 -3.23 -3.70 -8.79
N ALA A 62 -2.55 -4.52 -9.59
CA ALA A 62 -1.09 -4.56 -9.68
C ALA A 62 -0.43 -3.18 -9.98
N ARG A 63 -1.18 -2.19 -10.45
CA ARG A 63 -0.70 -0.83 -10.76
C ARG A 63 -1.65 0.28 -10.34
N TYR A 64 -2.75 -0.04 -9.69
CA TYR A 64 -3.81 0.92 -9.37
C TYR A 64 -4.29 0.73 -7.93
N ALA A 65 -4.35 1.82 -7.19
CA ALA A 65 -5.02 1.89 -5.88
C ALA A 65 -6.10 2.97 -5.95
N ASN A 66 -7.26 2.70 -5.35
CA ASN A 66 -8.35 3.66 -5.28
C ASN A 66 -7.93 4.88 -4.43
N GLU A 67 -8.38 6.06 -4.80
CA GLU A 67 -8.15 7.32 -4.09
C GLU A 67 -8.52 7.23 -2.60
N GLN A 68 -9.71 6.70 -2.33
CA GLN A 68 -10.19 6.51 -0.97
C GLN A 68 -9.26 5.60 -0.15
N TYR A 69 -8.76 4.54 -0.76
CA TYR A 69 -7.81 3.63 -0.09
C TYR A 69 -6.48 4.32 0.22
N LEU A 70 -5.92 5.08 -0.73
CA LEU A 70 -4.69 5.84 -0.50
C LEU A 70 -4.88 6.89 0.59
N ALA A 71 -6.02 7.58 0.60
CA ALA A 71 -6.38 8.58 1.59
C ALA A 71 -6.51 7.99 3.00
N ASP A 72 -7.23 6.89 3.14
CA ASP A 72 -7.41 6.19 4.42
C ASP A 72 -6.09 5.61 4.92
N GLN A 73 -5.27 5.06 4.01
CA GLN A 73 -3.97 4.52 4.35
C GLN A 73 -2.99 5.62 4.77
N ALA A 74 -3.00 6.79 4.10
CA ALA A 74 -2.18 7.93 4.49
C ALA A 74 -2.58 8.46 5.88
N THR A 75 -3.87 8.56 6.15
CA THR A 75 -4.38 8.97 7.46
C THR A 75 -3.95 7.98 8.55
N TYR A 76 -4.04 6.68 8.28
CA TYR A 76 -3.59 5.64 9.21
C TYR A 76 -2.08 5.72 9.48
N VAL A 77 -1.26 5.83 8.43
CA VAL A 77 0.19 5.98 8.54
C VAL A 77 0.55 7.22 9.36
N LEU A 78 -0.10 8.35 9.11
CA LEU A 78 0.14 9.59 9.87
C LEU A 78 -0.31 9.48 11.32
N SER A 79 -1.40 8.77 11.61
CA SER A 79 -1.81 8.52 12.99
C SER A 79 -0.76 7.73 13.77
N LEU A 80 -0.09 6.77 13.13
CA LEU A 80 1.00 6.01 13.74
C LEU A 80 2.30 6.82 13.86
N ALA A 81 2.64 7.60 12.82
CA ALA A 81 3.91 8.32 12.75
C ALA A 81 3.92 9.62 13.57
N LYS A 82 2.76 10.29 13.66
CA LYS A 82 2.65 11.64 14.23
C LYS A 82 1.84 11.71 15.53
N SER A 83 1.06 10.66 15.88
CA SER A 83 0.41 10.55 17.19
C SER A 83 1.16 9.54 18.03
N VAL A 84 2.16 10.01 18.77
CA VAL A 84 3.09 9.16 19.52
C VAL A 84 3.27 9.65 20.95
N THR A 85 3.43 8.70 21.86
CA THR A 85 3.80 8.93 23.26
C THR A 85 5.07 8.13 23.57
N PRO A 86 5.76 8.44 24.69
CA PRO A 86 6.91 7.63 25.12
C PRO A 86 6.64 6.12 25.25
N SER A 87 5.39 5.76 25.56
CA SER A 87 4.97 4.36 25.74
C SER A 87 4.56 3.67 24.44
N THR A 88 4.13 4.42 23.42
CA THR A 88 3.59 3.85 22.17
C THR A 88 4.57 3.90 21.01
N VAL A 89 5.59 4.75 21.07
CA VAL A 89 6.48 5.05 19.94
C VAL A 89 7.16 3.80 19.37
N ASP A 90 7.69 2.91 20.22
CA ASP A 90 8.37 1.69 19.74
C ASP A 90 7.42 0.75 18.99
N ASN A 91 6.18 0.62 19.48
CA ASN A 91 5.18 -0.19 18.81
C ASN A 91 4.76 0.41 17.48
N ASN A 92 4.57 1.74 17.45
CA ASN A 92 4.20 2.45 16.23
C ASN A 92 5.31 2.35 15.17
N VAL A 93 6.57 2.54 15.55
CA VAL A 93 7.73 2.36 14.66
C VAL A 93 7.77 0.94 14.10
N ARG A 94 7.55 -0.08 14.92
CA ARG A 94 7.52 -1.48 14.45
C ARG A 94 6.41 -1.71 13.43
N ILE A 95 5.21 -1.17 13.64
CA ILE A 95 4.10 -1.29 12.69
C ILE A 95 4.43 -0.55 11.39
N LEU A 96 4.92 0.69 11.47
CA LEU A 96 5.31 1.47 10.30
C LEU A 96 6.39 0.75 9.48
N LEU A 97 7.43 0.20 10.13
CA LEU A 97 8.48 -0.56 9.45
C LEU A 97 7.97 -1.82 8.73
N SER A 98 6.88 -2.42 9.20
CA SER A 98 6.25 -3.55 8.50
C SER A 98 5.56 -3.15 7.19
N MET A 99 5.26 -1.84 7.03
CA MET A 99 4.63 -1.26 5.84
C MET A 99 5.65 -0.68 4.85
N VAL A 100 6.90 -0.50 5.28
CA VAL A 100 7.98 0.06 4.47
C VAL A 100 8.53 -0.98 3.50
N ASP A 101 8.96 -0.52 2.32
CA ASP A 101 9.67 -1.34 1.34
C ASP A 101 11.01 -1.83 1.89
N ASP A 102 11.38 -3.06 1.55
CA ASP A 102 12.58 -3.72 2.10
C ASP A 102 13.86 -2.91 1.86
N ASP A 103 13.99 -2.28 0.68
CA ASP A 103 15.15 -1.47 0.29
C ASP A 103 15.34 -0.22 1.17
N ARG A 104 14.26 0.34 1.70
CA ARG A 104 14.28 1.56 2.52
C ARG A 104 14.20 1.31 4.02
N ARG A 105 13.85 0.10 4.40
CA ARG A 105 13.58 -0.26 5.81
C ARG A 105 14.74 0.04 6.74
N ALA A 106 15.98 -0.26 6.33
CA ALA A 106 17.16 -0.06 7.16
C ALA A 106 17.43 1.43 7.44
N ALA A 107 17.30 2.30 6.43
CA ALA A 107 17.49 3.73 6.57
C ALA A 107 16.43 4.37 7.45
N LEU A 108 15.14 4.11 7.16
CA LEU A 108 14.03 4.64 7.93
C LEU A 108 14.00 4.10 9.37
N LYS A 109 14.45 2.85 9.59
CA LYS A 109 14.59 2.30 10.93
C LYS A 109 15.56 3.12 11.77
N THR A 110 16.73 3.46 11.22
CA THR A 110 17.75 4.24 11.94
C THR A 110 17.23 5.62 12.31
N GLU A 111 16.55 6.29 11.40
CA GLU A 111 15.94 7.60 11.62
C GLU A 111 14.83 7.54 12.70
N TRP A 112 13.86 6.64 12.55
CA TRP A 112 12.74 6.53 13.47
C TRP A 112 13.11 6.01 14.85
N ASP A 113 14.14 5.15 14.96
CA ASP A 113 14.67 4.72 16.25
C ASP A 113 15.35 5.89 17.00
N ALA A 114 16.05 6.79 16.28
CA ALA A 114 16.62 7.99 16.87
C ALA A 114 15.53 8.95 17.38
N ASP A 115 14.49 9.18 16.58
CA ASP A 115 13.31 9.98 16.98
C ASP A 115 12.63 9.37 18.20
N ALA A 116 12.46 8.04 18.22
CA ALA A 116 11.83 7.33 19.33
C ALA A 116 12.64 7.48 20.63
N LEU A 117 13.97 7.46 20.56
CA LEU A 117 14.83 7.70 21.71
C LEU A 117 14.67 9.13 22.25
N GLN A 118 14.61 10.13 21.36
CA GLN A 118 14.39 11.52 21.75
C GLN A 118 13.01 11.71 22.41
N ILE A 119 11.94 11.16 21.80
CA ILE A 119 10.57 11.22 22.34
C ILE A 119 10.52 10.65 23.76
N LYS A 120 11.21 9.52 24.01
CA LYS A 120 11.25 8.89 25.33
C LYS A 120 12.08 9.70 26.32
N HIS A 121 13.23 10.21 25.89
CA HIS A 121 14.13 10.99 26.75
C HIS A 121 13.49 12.29 27.22
N ASP A 122 12.84 13.02 26.30
CA ASP A 122 12.29 14.34 26.56
C ASP A 122 10.85 14.29 27.08
N GLY A 123 10.24 13.09 27.17
CA GLY A 123 8.85 12.91 27.60
C GLY A 123 7.85 13.60 26.68
N ILE A 124 8.16 13.58 25.36
CA ILE A 124 7.34 14.21 24.32
C ILE A 124 6.12 13.37 24.01
N THR A 125 4.96 14.01 23.94
CA THR A 125 3.73 13.42 23.40
C THR A 125 3.26 14.28 22.25
N ASN A 126 3.16 13.69 21.09
CA ASN A 126 2.61 14.32 19.90
C ASN A 126 1.22 13.75 19.59
N VAL A 127 0.32 14.63 19.21
CA VAL A 127 -1.05 14.29 18.77
C VAL A 127 -1.28 14.94 17.42
N TYR A 128 -1.62 14.15 16.44
CA TYR A 128 -1.99 14.61 15.11
C TYR A 128 -3.46 14.29 14.82
N GLU A 129 -4.25 15.33 14.64
CA GLU A 129 -5.67 15.24 14.35
C GLU A 129 -5.90 15.66 12.89
N PRO A 130 -6.17 14.71 11.97
CA PRO A 130 -6.43 15.04 10.57
C PRO A 130 -7.74 15.83 10.46
N ILE A 131 -7.69 16.99 9.79
CA ILE A 131 -8.86 17.81 9.49
C ILE A 131 -9.44 17.40 8.14
N GLY A 132 -8.58 17.04 7.17
CA GLY A 132 -9.01 16.60 5.87
C GLY A 132 -7.87 16.00 5.03
N VAL A 133 -8.25 15.14 4.12
CA VAL A 133 -7.37 14.65 3.06
C VAL A 133 -7.43 15.64 1.92
N GLY A 134 -6.27 16.13 1.51
CA GLY A 134 -6.13 17.03 0.38
C GLY A 134 -6.01 16.26 -0.94
N GLU A 135 -5.21 16.80 -1.84
CA GLU A 135 -4.97 16.24 -3.17
C GLU A 135 -4.27 14.88 -3.11
N VAL A 136 -4.78 13.92 -3.89
CA VAL A 136 -4.13 12.64 -4.14
C VAL A 136 -3.42 12.71 -5.49
N ASP A 137 -2.10 12.71 -5.47
CA ASP A 137 -1.29 12.62 -6.68
C ASP A 137 -1.10 11.15 -7.09
N PHE A 138 -1.86 10.71 -8.07
CA PHE A 138 -1.80 9.34 -8.58
C PHE A 138 -0.48 9.00 -9.29
N ARG A 139 0.21 9.99 -9.88
CA ARG A 139 1.47 9.77 -10.60
C ARG A 139 2.58 9.38 -9.62
N ASN A 140 2.68 10.15 -8.56
CA ASN A 140 3.68 9.95 -7.51
C ASN A 140 3.15 9.08 -6.37
N LYS A 141 1.87 8.70 -6.40
CA LYS A 141 1.18 8.00 -5.30
C LYS A 141 1.41 8.69 -3.95
N ALA A 142 1.32 10.02 -3.99
CA ALA A 142 1.48 10.88 -2.83
C ALA A 142 0.11 11.40 -2.38
N VAL A 143 -0.09 11.42 -1.07
CA VAL A 143 -1.32 11.93 -0.45
C VAL A 143 -0.97 13.04 0.51
N LYS A 144 -1.59 14.20 0.33
CA LYS A 144 -1.49 15.32 1.25
C LYS A 144 -2.59 15.22 2.29
N VAL A 145 -2.22 15.24 3.55
CA VAL A 145 -3.16 15.26 4.67
C VAL A 145 -2.87 16.47 5.53
N THR A 146 -3.86 17.30 5.74
CA THR A 146 -3.76 18.49 6.60
C THR A 146 -4.43 18.17 7.94
N GLY A 147 -3.77 18.57 9.02
CA GLY A 147 -4.27 18.33 10.37
C GLY A 147 -3.67 19.27 11.40
N THR A 148 -4.22 19.23 12.61
CA THR A 148 -3.67 19.92 13.77
C THR A 148 -2.60 19.03 14.41
N PHE A 149 -1.38 19.54 14.50
CA PHE A 149 -0.27 18.88 15.18
C PHE A 149 -0.02 19.57 16.52
N THR A 150 -0.25 18.85 17.61
CA THR A 150 -0.11 19.36 18.99
C THR A 150 1.01 18.59 19.68
N THR A 151 1.95 19.32 20.28
CA THR A 151 3.06 18.76 21.07
C THR A 151 2.87 19.07 22.55
N TYR A 152 3.08 18.07 23.38
CA TYR A 152 3.12 18.15 24.81
C TYR A 152 4.50 17.71 25.31
N ILE A 153 5.06 18.42 26.27
CA ILE A 153 6.27 18.04 26.97
C ILE A 153 5.96 17.97 28.46
N SER A 154 6.22 16.82 29.08
CA SER A 154 5.89 16.57 30.49
C SER A 154 4.42 16.90 30.85
N GLY A 155 3.49 16.56 29.94
CA GLY A 155 2.07 16.79 30.11
C GLY A 155 1.57 18.22 29.87
N LYS A 156 2.46 19.17 29.56
CA LYS A 156 2.06 20.55 29.23
C LYS A 156 2.08 20.76 27.71
N ARG A 157 1.02 21.35 27.18
CA ARG A 157 0.95 21.72 25.76
C ARG A 157 1.97 22.80 25.45
N THR A 158 2.90 22.49 24.54
CA THR A 158 3.99 23.40 24.15
C THR A 158 3.68 24.10 22.84
N SER A 159 3.11 23.38 21.86
CA SER A 159 2.70 23.95 20.57
C SER A 159 1.41 23.31 20.07
N SER A 160 0.70 24.04 19.22
CA SER A 160 -0.44 23.51 18.45
C SER A 160 -0.49 24.29 17.14
N GLU A 161 -0.23 23.60 16.04
CA GLU A 161 -0.08 24.20 14.73
C GLU A 161 -0.79 23.35 13.68
N GLN A 162 -1.31 24.01 12.64
CA GLN A 162 -1.81 23.30 11.48
C GLN A 162 -0.64 22.92 10.59
N LYS A 163 -0.48 21.60 10.34
CA LYS A 163 0.57 21.07 9.50
C LYS A 163 -0.03 20.20 8.40
N THR A 164 0.63 20.22 7.24
CA THR A 164 0.30 19.34 6.12
C THR A 164 1.45 18.36 5.94
N PHE A 165 1.12 17.08 5.90
CA PHE A 165 2.09 16.02 5.61
C PHE A 165 1.78 15.38 4.27
N GLU A 166 2.83 15.02 3.55
CA GLU A 166 2.77 14.23 2.32
C GLU A 166 3.26 12.82 2.61
N VAL A 167 2.43 11.84 2.32
CA VAL A 167 2.74 10.42 2.45
C VAL A 167 2.93 9.83 1.07
N TYR A 168 4.10 9.24 0.83
CA TYR A 168 4.48 8.64 -0.45
C TYR A 168 4.35 7.12 -0.38
N PHE A 169 3.66 6.56 -1.35
CA PHE A 169 3.46 5.11 -1.46
C PHE A 169 4.09 4.54 -2.72
N GLY A 170 4.45 3.26 -2.64
CA GLY A 170 4.81 2.42 -3.76
C GLY A 170 3.82 1.27 -3.91
N ILE A 171 3.78 0.65 -5.08
CA ILE A 171 3.06 -0.60 -5.29
C ILE A 171 4.07 -1.63 -5.79
N THR A 172 4.23 -2.72 -5.05
CA THR A 172 5.12 -3.81 -5.44
C THR A 172 4.58 -4.56 -6.65
N LEU A 173 5.39 -5.37 -7.30
CA LEU A 173 4.99 -6.22 -8.43
C LEU A 173 3.80 -7.14 -8.09
N PHE A 174 3.62 -7.50 -6.83
CA PHE A 174 2.52 -8.33 -6.33
C PHE A 174 1.28 -7.52 -5.91
N GLY A 175 1.22 -6.22 -6.22
CA GLY A 175 0.08 -5.36 -5.90
C GLY A 175 0.00 -4.93 -4.42
N ARG A 176 1.05 -5.13 -3.61
CA ARG A 176 1.09 -4.68 -2.22
C ARG A 176 1.46 -3.20 -2.17
N LEU A 177 0.67 -2.40 -1.44
CA LEU A 177 1.01 -1.02 -1.14
C LEU A 177 2.12 -0.99 -0.07
N VAL A 178 3.17 -0.23 -0.31
CA VAL A 178 4.29 -0.03 0.62
C VAL A 178 4.50 1.45 0.87
N LEU A 179 4.91 1.78 2.09
CA LEU A 179 5.27 3.13 2.48
C LEU A 179 6.70 3.43 1.99
N LEU A 180 6.86 4.54 1.29
CA LEU A 180 8.16 4.98 0.79
C LEU A 180 8.74 6.11 1.65
N ASP A 181 7.91 7.09 2.04
CA ASP A 181 8.38 8.27 2.75
C ASP A 181 7.23 9.06 3.38
N ILE A 182 7.53 9.86 4.40
CA ILE A 182 6.62 10.81 5.03
C ILE A 182 7.35 12.13 5.17
N ARG A 183 6.84 13.18 4.53
CA ARG A 183 7.44 14.53 4.58
C ARG A 183 6.46 15.56 5.10
N GLU A 184 6.96 16.55 5.80
CA GLU A 184 6.18 17.75 6.07
C GLU A 184 6.16 18.61 4.79
N ALA A 185 4.97 18.89 4.28
CA ALA A 185 4.84 19.79 3.14
C ALA A 185 5.24 21.19 3.58
N THR A 186 6.31 21.70 3.00
CA THR A 186 6.72 23.09 3.26
C THR A 186 5.56 24.01 2.83
N ARG A 187 5.07 24.80 3.76
CA ARG A 187 4.01 25.79 3.50
C ARG A 187 4.52 26.77 2.45
N GLY A 188 4.28 26.48 1.19
CA GLY A 188 4.41 27.49 0.13
C GLY A 188 3.54 28.65 0.58
N LYS A 189 4.10 29.87 0.59
CA LYS A 189 3.38 31.11 0.87
C LYS A 189 2.20 31.23 -0.09
N GLN A 190 1.08 30.56 0.21
CA GLN A 190 -0.21 30.97 -0.32
C GLN A 190 -0.61 32.17 0.51
N GLY A 191 -0.44 33.35 -0.10
CA GLY A 191 -0.97 34.58 0.43
C GLY A 191 -2.46 34.38 0.67
N VAL A 192 -2.83 34.34 1.93
CA VAL A 192 -4.19 34.59 2.33
C VAL A 192 -4.40 36.07 2.07
N GLU A 193 -5.00 36.37 0.91
CA GLU A 193 -5.57 37.69 0.63
C GLU A 193 -6.66 37.91 1.68
N PRO A 194 -6.53 38.91 2.56
CA PRO A 194 -7.59 39.17 3.54
C PRO A 194 -8.83 39.62 2.75
N LEU A 195 -9.93 38.90 2.92
CA LEU A 195 -11.26 39.34 2.48
C LEU A 195 -11.53 40.69 3.15
N VAL A 196 -11.30 41.75 2.42
CA VAL A 196 -11.76 43.10 2.79
C VAL A 196 -13.28 43.07 2.79
N PRO A 197 -13.95 43.38 3.92
CA PRO A 197 -15.40 43.57 3.88
C PRO A 197 -15.71 44.73 2.99
N THR A 198 -16.46 44.51 1.92
CA THR A 198 -17.00 45.56 1.06
C THR A 198 -18.05 46.31 1.90
N GLU A 199 -17.70 47.48 2.44
CA GLU A 199 -18.66 48.44 2.96
C GLU A 199 -19.57 48.86 1.83
N THR A 200 -20.85 48.57 1.99
CA THR A 200 -21.92 49.09 1.11
C THR A 200 -22.11 50.57 1.47
N PRO A 201 -21.99 51.52 0.56
CA PRO A 201 -22.32 52.91 0.85
C PRO A 201 -23.83 53.04 0.97
N ALA A 202 -24.26 53.54 2.12
CA ALA A 202 -25.62 54.00 2.35
C ALA A 202 -25.84 55.29 1.57
N SER A 203 -26.92 55.35 0.83
CA SER A 203 -27.57 56.58 0.34
C SER A 203 -29.05 56.48 0.58
#